data_774bb075775e4e52dd57fe9f435a66eb
#
_entry.id   774bb075775e4e52dd57fe9f435a66eb
#
_cell.length_a   1.000
_cell.length_b   1.000
_cell.length_c   1.000
_cell.angle_alpha   90.00
_cell.angle_beta   90.00
_cell.angle_gamma   90.00
#
_symmetry.space_group_name_H-M   'P 1'
#
loop_
_entity.id
_entity.type
_entity.pdbx_description
1 polymer ?
#
loop_
_entity_poly.entity_id
_entity_poly.type
_entity_poly.pdbx_seq_one_letter_code
_entity_poly.pdbx_strand_id
1 'polypeptide(L)'
;MKKHFLIVLSLVGSKAIFGQVINSQQLGGGLNPITTAVPFLLISPDSKQGAMGDVGAATDPDVNSIHWNGSKLAFAERKFGVGCTVTPWLRNLVPDINMYYLSGYAKINDKQTVGASLRYFSLGDIELTDATGTRTGNFKPNEFAIDIAFSQKLSKNFALGVAGRFINSSISRVYFNGSSGNAASTGAVDLSMYYKSDKFKVGGKNAIGTAGLAFTNIGAKIKYSNDQNFIPMNMRLGGGLKVDIDEFNTFGIYLDFNKLLVPTPPVYQTTITAAGREEILINPATGKKEIAAGKDPNVDVPTGIIQSFGDAPGGFNEELKEINKSVGVEYCYNKIFAVRAGYFHEAKTKGARQFFTVGAGFNFKVIGVDFSYLIPTLINNPLQRTWRVTLSFNFDGSNGTDTKVEP
;
A
#
# COMPACT_ATOMS: atom_id res chain seq x y z
N MET A 1 -28.32 42.36 -9.22
CA MET A 1 -28.86 41.97 -7.90
C MET A 1 -28.19 40.67 -7.47
N LYS A 2 -27.30 40.79 -6.48
CA LYS A 2 -26.51 39.66 -5.89
C LYS A 2 -27.38 38.99 -4.82
N LYS A 3 -27.47 37.67 -4.79
CA LYS A 3 -27.94 36.93 -3.62
C LYS A 3 -26.87 35.93 -3.22
N HIS A 4 -26.25 36.25 -2.11
CA HIS A 4 -25.34 35.33 -1.38
C HIS A 4 -26.19 34.25 -0.71
N PHE A 5 -25.78 32.98 -0.85
CA PHE A 5 -26.31 31.88 -0.07
C PHE A 5 -25.23 31.46 0.91
N LEU A 6 -25.34 31.96 2.13
CA LEU A 6 -24.51 31.59 3.26
C LEU A 6 -25.25 30.49 4.02
N ILE A 7 -24.78 29.25 3.95
CA ILE A 7 -25.26 28.17 4.82
C ILE A 7 -24.29 28.09 6.02
N VAL A 8 -24.77 28.64 7.14
CA VAL A 8 -24.16 28.44 8.45
C VAL A 8 -24.69 27.12 9.03
N LEU A 9 -23.84 26.08 9.07
CA LEU A 9 -24.17 24.84 9.76
C LEU A 9 -23.66 24.96 11.20
N SER A 10 -24.50 25.40 12.12
CA SER A 10 -24.22 25.33 13.57
C SER A 10 -24.56 23.98 14.11
N LEU A 11 -23.56 23.11 14.28
CA LEU A 11 -23.67 21.87 15.07
C LEU A 11 -23.17 22.15 16.48
N VAL A 12 -24.12 22.35 17.38
CA VAL A 12 -23.90 22.32 18.83
C VAL A 12 -23.70 20.85 19.22
N GLY A 13 -22.43 20.44 19.35
CA GLY A 13 -22.08 19.15 19.90
C GLY A 13 -22.01 19.20 21.42
N SER A 14 -22.95 18.57 22.12
CA SER A 14 -22.87 18.28 23.53
C SER A 14 -21.62 17.43 23.79
N LYS A 15 -20.64 17.99 24.52
CA LYS A 15 -19.47 17.26 25.02
C LYS A 15 -19.93 16.36 26.18
N ALA A 16 -20.25 15.10 25.88
CA ALA A 16 -20.22 14.07 26.89
C ALA A 16 -18.76 13.72 27.19
N ILE A 17 -18.23 14.29 28.29
CA ILE A 17 -16.92 13.92 28.83
C ILE A 17 -17.11 12.58 29.55
N PHE A 18 -16.95 11.49 28.81
CA PHE A 18 -16.67 10.21 29.43
C PHE A 18 -15.16 10.17 29.71
N GLY A 19 -14.78 10.26 30.97
CA GLY A 19 -13.43 10.01 31.42
C GLY A 19 -13.09 8.54 31.16
N GLN A 20 -12.52 8.23 30.02
CA GLN A 20 -11.94 6.92 29.75
C GLN A 20 -10.61 6.83 30.48
N VAL A 21 -10.52 5.97 31.47
CA VAL A 21 -9.24 5.52 32.03
C VAL A 21 -8.61 4.61 30.97
N ILE A 22 -7.84 5.20 30.07
CA ILE A 22 -7.04 4.44 29.11
C ILE A 22 -5.87 3.85 29.87
N ASN A 23 -5.81 2.54 29.95
CA ASN A 23 -4.71 1.84 30.60
C ASN A 23 -3.44 2.04 29.77
N SER A 24 -2.56 2.95 30.18
CA SER A 24 -1.36 3.37 29.46
C SER A 24 -0.35 2.23 29.23
N GLN A 25 -0.43 1.15 30.01
CA GLN A 25 0.46 0.00 29.87
C GLN A 25 0.08 -0.91 28.70
N GLN A 26 -1.21 -1.10 28.40
CA GLN A 26 -1.64 -1.90 27.24
C GLN A 26 -1.31 -1.26 25.91
N LEU A 27 -1.30 0.08 25.87
CA LEU A 27 -0.96 0.83 24.65
C LEU A 27 0.52 1.10 24.50
N GLY A 28 1.40 0.53 25.35
CA GLY A 28 2.86 0.69 25.20
C GLY A 28 3.31 2.15 25.01
N GLY A 29 2.73 3.08 25.79
CA GLY A 29 2.94 4.52 25.61
C GLY A 29 2.07 5.17 24.55
N GLY A 30 0.90 4.57 24.21
CA GLY A 30 -0.06 5.08 23.23
C GLY A 30 0.10 4.47 21.83
N LEU A 31 0.96 3.46 21.66
CA LEU A 31 1.10 2.75 20.37
C LEU A 31 -0.05 1.75 20.18
N ASN A 32 -0.76 1.88 19.10
CA ASN A 32 -1.83 0.96 18.70
C ASN A 32 -1.80 0.69 17.18
N PRO A 33 -0.72 0.05 16.67
CA PRO A 33 -0.61 -0.27 15.25
C PRO A 33 -1.60 -1.38 14.87
N ILE A 34 -2.19 -1.25 13.69
CA ILE A 34 -3.00 -2.31 13.10
C ILE A 34 -2.04 -3.35 12.51
N THR A 35 -2.12 -4.60 12.99
CA THR A 35 -1.29 -5.71 12.52
C THR A 35 -2.09 -6.62 11.59
N THR A 36 -1.45 -7.07 10.52
CA THR A 36 -2.03 -7.98 9.54
C THR A 36 -1.05 -9.10 9.20
N ALA A 37 -1.56 -10.21 8.73
CA ALA A 37 -0.73 -11.20 8.07
C ALA A 37 -0.26 -10.68 6.70
N VAL A 38 0.76 -11.28 6.13
CA VAL A 38 1.33 -10.99 4.79
C VAL A 38 1.55 -9.50 4.50
N PRO A 39 2.19 -8.74 5.42
CA PRO A 39 2.37 -7.30 5.31
C PRO A 39 3.23 -6.87 4.10
N PHE A 40 3.95 -7.81 3.48
CA PHE A 40 4.73 -7.56 2.26
C PHE A 40 3.87 -7.01 1.11
N LEU A 41 2.56 -7.25 1.13
CA LEU A 41 1.62 -6.71 0.15
C LEU A 41 1.48 -5.19 0.21
N LEU A 42 1.84 -4.55 1.33
CA LEU A 42 1.81 -3.08 1.50
C LEU A 42 3.13 -2.40 1.12
N ILE A 43 4.19 -3.17 0.88
CA ILE A 43 5.49 -2.61 0.48
C ILE A 43 5.37 -2.10 -0.96
N SER A 44 5.76 -0.83 -1.18
CA SER A 44 5.85 -0.24 -2.52
C SER A 44 6.82 -1.03 -3.39
N PRO A 45 6.37 -1.63 -4.50
CA PRO A 45 7.19 -2.57 -5.24
C PRO A 45 8.09 -1.92 -6.28
N ASP A 46 7.85 -0.67 -6.67
CA ASP A 46 8.53 -0.02 -7.81
C ASP A 46 9.20 1.29 -7.44
N SER A 47 10.11 1.74 -8.32
CA SER A 47 10.92 2.94 -8.09
C SER A 47 10.17 4.22 -8.38
N LYS A 48 9.31 4.27 -9.41
CA LYS A 48 8.66 5.52 -9.83
C LYS A 48 7.75 6.06 -8.73
N GLN A 49 6.82 5.25 -8.25
CA GLN A 49 5.90 5.62 -7.18
C GLN A 49 6.61 5.68 -5.83
N GLY A 50 7.59 4.77 -5.62
CA GLY A 50 8.45 4.79 -4.44
C GLY A 50 9.30 6.05 -4.32
N ALA A 51 9.63 6.73 -5.42
CA ALA A 51 10.32 8.02 -5.41
C ALA A 51 9.40 9.21 -5.06
N MET A 52 8.10 9.00 -5.11
CA MET A 52 7.08 10.02 -4.87
C MET A 52 6.32 9.81 -3.56
N GLY A 53 6.95 9.25 -2.52
CA GLY A 53 6.31 9.05 -1.21
C GLY A 53 5.25 7.96 -1.23
N ASP A 54 5.38 6.97 -2.10
CA ASP A 54 4.42 5.87 -2.26
C ASP A 54 3.02 6.34 -2.71
N VAL A 55 2.93 7.40 -3.54
CA VAL A 55 1.69 7.78 -4.24
C VAL A 55 1.52 6.93 -5.49
N GLY A 56 0.30 6.50 -5.77
CA GLY A 56 0.08 5.63 -6.93
C GLY A 56 -1.36 5.52 -7.41
N ALA A 57 -2.35 5.97 -6.62
CA ALA A 57 -3.76 5.85 -6.98
C ALA A 57 -4.12 6.63 -8.26
N ALA A 58 -3.55 7.83 -8.42
CA ALA A 58 -3.90 8.77 -9.47
C ALA A 58 -2.72 9.18 -10.38
N THR A 59 -1.55 8.56 -10.27
CA THR A 59 -0.41 8.78 -11.15
C THR A 59 -0.67 8.28 -12.58
N ASP A 60 0.12 8.75 -13.54
CA ASP A 60 0.03 8.26 -14.93
C ASP A 60 0.21 6.73 -14.99
N PRO A 61 -0.50 6.05 -15.93
CA PRO A 61 -0.40 4.61 -16.14
C PRO A 61 1.02 4.16 -16.48
N ASP A 62 1.43 3.03 -15.93
CA ASP A 62 2.69 2.35 -16.23
C ASP A 62 2.57 0.84 -15.97
N VAL A 63 3.66 0.10 -16.17
CA VAL A 63 3.72 -1.36 -15.97
C VAL A 63 3.42 -1.79 -14.54
N ASN A 64 3.62 -0.91 -13.54
CA ASN A 64 3.45 -1.18 -12.12
C ASN A 64 2.03 -0.82 -11.60
N SER A 65 1.17 -0.32 -12.48
CA SER A 65 -0.17 0.15 -12.12
C SER A 65 -1.06 -0.89 -11.44
N ILE A 66 -0.81 -2.18 -11.67
CA ILE A 66 -1.56 -3.29 -11.04
C ILE A 66 -1.52 -3.18 -9.50
N HIS A 67 -0.34 -2.89 -8.94
CA HIS A 67 -0.20 -2.75 -7.48
C HIS A 67 -0.97 -1.56 -6.90
N TRP A 68 -0.98 -0.44 -7.63
CA TRP A 68 -1.48 0.83 -7.13
C TRP A 68 -2.97 1.05 -7.39
N ASN A 69 -3.33 0.91 -8.65
CA ASN A 69 -4.67 1.09 -9.18
C ASN A 69 -4.73 0.46 -10.58
N GLY A 70 -5.24 -0.75 -10.66
CA GLY A 70 -5.26 -1.53 -11.90
C GLY A 70 -6.05 -0.87 -13.03
N SER A 71 -7.08 -0.07 -12.71
CA SER A 71 -7.91 0.60 -13.73
C SER A 71 -7.14 1.60 -14.60
N LYS A 72 -6.00 2.12 -14.12
CA LYS A 72 -5.10 3.00 -14.89
C LYS A 72 -4.63 2.33 -16.18
N LEU A 73 -4.46 1.01 -16.20
CA LEU A 73 -3.98 0.27 -17.36
C LEU A 73 -4.84 0.48 -18.61
N ALA A 74 -6.14 0.76 -18.45
CA ALA A 74 -7.01 1.10 -19.57
C ALA A 74 -6.60 2.39 -20.31
N PHE A 75 -5.79 3.24 -19.66
CA PHE A 75 -5.23 4.48 -20.22
C PHE A 75 -3.76 4.35 -20.60
N ALA A 76 -3.16 3.15 -20.58
CA ALA A 76 -1.79 2.94 -21.01
C ALA A 76 -1.59 3.41 -22.46
N GLU A 77 -0.50 4.16 -22.71
CA GLU A 77 -0.22 4.71 -24.05
C GLU A 77 0.30 3.62 -25.00
N ARG A 78 1.17 2.74 -24.52
CA ARG A 78 1.78 1.66 -25.30
C ARG A 78 0.90 0.42 -25.31
N LYS A 79 1.04 -0.43 -26.34
CA LYS A 79 0.24 -1.67 -26.48
C LYS A 79 0.66 -2.75 -25.50
N PHE A 80 1.93 -2.84 -25.20
CA PHE A 80 2.50 -3.85 -24.31
C PHE A 80 3.60 -3.22 -23.43
N GLY A 81 3.65 -3.62 -22.17
CA GLY A 81 4.72 -3.21 -21.26
C GLY A 81 5.04 -4.32 -20.26
N VAL A 82 6.30 -4.46 -19.91
CA VAL A 82 6.81 -5.34 -18.87
C VAL A 82 7.86 -4.61 -18.04
N GLY A 83 7.90 -4.88 -16.74
CA GLY A 83 8.87 -4.28 -15.83
C GLY A 83 9.32 -5.25 -14.76
N CYS A 84 10.54 -5.10 -14.31
CA CYS A 84 11.06 -5.81 -13.15
C CYS A 84 11.70 -4.82 -12.17
N THR A 85 11.50 -5.08 -10.88
CA THR A 85 12.06 -4.25 -9.81
C THR A 85 12.72 -5.13 -8.76
N VAL A 86 13.83 -4.61 -8.23
CA VAL A 86 14.50 -5.18 -7.05
C VAL A 86 14.50 -4.13 -5.95
N THR A 87 14.10 -4.54 -4.75
CA THR A 87 14.04 -3.70 -3.56
C THR A 87 14.66 -4.44 -2.38
N PRO A 88 15.90 -4.13 -1.98
CA PRO A 88 16.42 -4.55 -0.68
C PRO A 88 15.57 -3.93 0.44
N TRP A 89 15.11 -4.77 1.36
CA TRP A 89 14.20 -4.34 2.42
C TRP A 89 14.83 -4.57 3.79
N LEU A 90 14.63 -3.63 4.72
CA LEU A 90 15.16 -3.69 6.11
C LEU A 90 16.67 -3.99 6.18
N ARG A 91 17.45 -3.54 5.21
CA ARG A 91 18.86 -3.90 5.02
C ARG A 91 19.75 -3.52 6.21
N ASN A 92 19.33 -2.56 7.03
CA ASN A 92 20.02 -2.21 8.27
C ASN A 92 19.87 -3.27 9.38
N LEU A 93 18.84 -4.10 9.32
CA LEU A 93 18.58 -5.14 10.30
C LEU A 93 19.09 -6.49 9.77
N VAL A 94 18.73 -6.84 8.55
CA VAL A 94 19.03 -8.12 7.94
C VAL A 94 19.41 -7.88 6.47
N PRO A 95 20.65 -8.20 6.05
CA PRO A 95 21.20 -7.77 4.76
C PRO A 95 20.64 -8.51 3.54
N ASP A 96 20.00 -9.66 3.72
CA ASP A 96 19.54 -10.58 2.69
C ASP A 96 18.01 -10.60 2.47
N ILE A 97 17.27 -9.69 3.14
CA ILE A 97 15.85 -9.50 2.86
C ILE A 97 15.68 -8.69 1.57
N ASN A 98 14.98 -9.26 0.60
CA ASN A 98 14.76 -8.64 -0.70
C ASN A 98 13.34 -8.87 -1.19
N MET A 99 12.79 -7.86 -1.88
CA MET A 99 11.57 -8.00 -2.64
C MET A 99 11.88 -7.87 -4.14
N TYR A 100 11.32 -8.80 -4.91
CA TYR A 100 11.38 -8.84 -6.36
C TYR A 100 9.96 -8.66 -6.89
N TYR A 101 9.81 -7.81 -7.88
CA TYR A 101 8.52 -7.53 -8.50
C TYR A 101 8.64 -7.59 -10.02
N LEU A 102 7.85 -8.44 -10.62
CA LEU A 102 7.67 -8.54 -12.07
C LEU A 102 6.24 -8.14 -12.39
N SER A 103 6.04 -7.25 -13.34
CA SER A 103 4.71 -6.80 -13.75
C SER A 103 4.67 -6.56 -15.25
N GLY A 104 3.46 -6.62 -15.80
CA GLY A 104 3.27 -6.33 -17.20
C GLY A 104 1.81 -6.18 -17.56
N TYR A 105 1.57 -5.58 -18.72
CA TYR A 105 0.24 -5.43 -19.29
C TYR A 105 0.25 -5.60 -20.79
N ALA A 106 -0.91 -5.96 -21.33
CA ALA A 106 -1.17 -6.00 -22.76
C ALA A 106 -2.56 -5.42 -23.05
N LYS A 107 -2.66 -4.46 -23.98
CA LYS A 107 -3.94 -3.94 -24.47
C LYS A 107 -4.57 -4.97 -25.40
N ILE A 108 -5.79 -5.38 -25.11
CA ILE A 108 -6.61 -6.21 -25.99
C ILE A 108 -7.16 -5.35 -27.14
N ASN A 109 -7.59 -4.13 -26.79
CA ASN A 109 -8.07 -3.10 -27.69
C ASN A 109 -7.97 -1.72 -27.03
N ASP A 110 -8.52 -0.66 -27.64
CA ASP A 110 -8.45 0.70 -27.13
C ASP A 110 -9.20 0.95 -25.81
N LYS A 111 -10.05 0.00 -25.41
CA LYS A 111 -10.86 0.09 -24.19
C LYS A 111 -10.49 -0.93 -23.13
N GLN A 112 -9.80 -2.00 -23.50
CA GLN A 112 -9.56 -3.16 -22.64
C GLN A 112 -8.08 -3.48 -22.54
N THR A 113 -7.63 -3.71 -21.32
CA THR A 113 -6.24 -4.06 -21.02
C THR A 113 -6.22 -5.15 -19.96
N VAL A 114 -5.41 -6.16 -20.18
CA VAL A 114 -5.07 -7.18 -19.18
C VAL A 114 -3.69 -6.90 -18.60
N GLY A 115 -3.50 -7.31 -17.36
CA GLY A 115 -2.21 -7.20 -16.70
C GLY A 115 -1.95 -8.40 -15.82
N ALA A 116 -0.68 -8.66 -15.54
CA ALA A 116 -0.26 -9.68 -14.58
C ALA A 116 0.92 -9.18 -13.76
N SER A 117 1.05 -9.65 -12.53
CA SER A 117 2.24 -9.39 -11.72
C SER A 117 2.59 -10.58 -10.84
N LEU A 118 3.88 -10.68 -10.51
CA LEU A 118 4.45 -11.58 -9.52
C LEU A 118 5.25 -10.76 -8.53
N ARG A 119 4.94 -10.87 -7.27
CA ARG A 119 5.72 -10.34 -6.16
C ARG A 119 6.30 -11.48 -5.36
N TYR A 120 7.61 -11.48 -5.16
CA TYR A 120 8.31 -12.44 -4.35
C TYR A 120 9.10 -11.72 -3.26
N PHE A 121 8.85 -12.07 -2.02
CA PHE A 121 9.49 -11.49 -0.85
C PHE A 121 10.30 -12.57 -0.13
N SER A 122 11.63 -12.45 -0.17
CA SER A 122 12.57 -13.31 0.54
C SER A 122 12.92 -12.67 1.87
N LEU A 123 12.78 -13.42 2.96
CA LEU A 123 13.12 -12.96 4.31
C LEU A 123 14.54 -13.38 4.74
N GLY A 124 15.38 -13.83 3.78
CA GLY A 124 16.74 -14.24 4.03
C GLY A 124 16.88 -15.69 4.50
N ASP A 125 18.07 -16.03 4.96
CA ASP A 125 18.42 -17.36 5.45
C ASP A 125 18.45 -17.38 6.98
N ILE A 126 17.65 -18.25 7.60
CA ILE A 126 17.61 -18.44 9.05
C ILE A 126 18.32 -19.75 9.37
N GLU A 127 19.39 -19.67 10.15
CA GLU A 127 20.06 -20.84 10.70
C GLU A 127 19.26 -21.37 11.90
N LEU A 128 18.89 -22.65 11.81
CA LEU A 128 18.20 -23.34 12.90
C LEU A 128 19.22 -23.98 13.82
N THR A 129 19.09 -23.72 15.13
CA THR A 129 19.92 -24.30 16.16
C THR A 129 19.07 -25.05 17.19
N ASP A 130 19.60 -26.08 17.82
CA ASP A 130 18.99 -26.73 18.98
C ASP A 130 19.20 -25.92 20.27
N ALA A 131 18.68 -26.42 21.38
CA ALA A 131 18.80 -25.79 22.71
C ALA A 131 20.26 -25.65 23.19
N THR A 132 21.20 -26.38 22.59
CA THR A 132 22.62 -26.31 22.90
C THR A 132 23.40 -25.39 21.97
N GLY A 133 22.72 -24.76 21.00
CA GLY A 133 23.32 -23.88 19.99
C GLY A 133 23.92 -24.64 18.80
N THR A 134 23.75 -25.99 18.71
CA THR A 134 24.21 -26.76 17.57
C THR A 134 23.33 -26.58 16.38
N ARG A 135 23.92 -26.30 15.21
CA ARG A 135 23.19 -26.10 13.95
C ARG A 135 22.44 -27.37 13.54
N THR A 136 21.12 -27.25 13.35
CA THR A 136 20.20 -28.32 12.95
C THR A 136 19.71 -28.22 11.52
N GLY A 137 19.88 -27.04 10.87
CA GLY A 137 19.47 -26.85 9.50
C GLY A 137 19.40 -25.38 9.10
N ASN A 138 18.90 -25.13 7.89
CA ASN A 138 18.59 -23.79 7.37
C ASN A 138 17.13 -23.72 6.95
N PHE A 139 16.50 -22.56 7.20
CA PHE A 139 15.17 -22.25 6.75
C PHE A 139 15.19 -20.97 5.95
N LYS A 140 14.49 -20.94 4.78
CA LYS A 140 14.36 -19.78 3.89
C LYS A 140 12.91 -19.34 3.83
N PRO A 141 12.44 -18.53 4.80
CA PRO A 141 11.07 -18.03 4.76
C PRO A 141 10.87 -17.13 3.55
N ASN A 142 9.73 -17.29 2.91
CA ASN A 142 9.36 -16.45 1.78
C ASN A 142 7.85 -16.28 1.69
N GLU A 143 7.46 -15.22 1.01
CA GLU A 143 6.08 -14.93 0.68
C GLU A 143 6.00 -14.54 -0.79
N PHE A 144 4.92 -14.90 -1.47
CA PHE A 144 4.69 -14.43 -2.82
C PHE A 144 3.22 -14.18 -3.11
N ALA A 145 2.98 -13.32 -4.09
CA ALA A 145 1.65 -13.05 -4.62
C ALA A 145 1.68 -13.01 -6.14
N ILE A 146 0.66 -13.59 -6.77
CA ILE A 146 0.43 -13.54 -8.21
C ILE A 146 -0.88 -12.83 -8.45
N ASP A 147 -0.86 -11.83 -9.33
CA ASP A 147 -2.02 -11.01 -9.69
C ASP A 147 -2.34 -11.18 -11.17
N ILE A 148 -3.64 -11.22 -11.47
CA ILE A 148 -4.17 -11.08 -12.83
C ILE A 148 -5.22 -9.97 -12.79
N ALA A 149 -5.06 -8.96 -13.65
CA ALA A 149 -5.90 -7.78 -13.69
C ALA A 149 -6.57 -7.62 -15.05
N PHE A 150 -7.79 -7.10 -15.03
CA PHE A 150 -8.53 -6.66 -16.20
C PHE A 150 -9.01 -5.22 -15.97
N SER A 151 -8.82 -4.37 -16.98
CA SER A 151 -9.19 -2.95 -16.94
C SER A 151 -10.04 -2.60 -18.14
N GLN A 152 -11.14 -1.90 -17.90
CA GLN A 152 -12.11 -1.49 -18.89
C GLN A 152 -12.30 0.03 -18.86
N LYS A 153 -12.01 0.70 -19.98
CA LYS A 153 -12.40 2.09 -20.20
C LYS A 153 -13.89 2.17 -20.51
N LEU A 154 -14.65 2.80 -19.62
CA LEU A 154 -16.12 2.97 -19.76
C LEU A 154 -16.47 4.22 -20.55
N SER A 155 -15.65 5.27 -20.42
CA SER A 155 -15.78 6.50 -21.20
C SER A 155 -14.40 7.03 -21.60
N LYS A 156 -14.38 8.16 -22.30
CA LYS A 156 -13.14 8.87 -22.64
C LYS A 156 -12.27 9.17 -21.41
N ASN A 157 -12.91 9.43 -20.26
CA ASN A 157 -12.29 9.95 -19.06
C ASN A 157 -12.28 8.96 -17.89
N PHE A 158 -13.02 7.84 -17.95
CA PHE A 158 -13.24 6.98 -16.81
C PHE A 158 -13.02 5.50 -17.13
N ALA A 159 -12.36 4.79 -16.22
CA ALA A 159 -12.15 3.35 -16.29
C ALA A 159 -12.38 2.65 -14.95
N LEU A 160 -12.76 1.38 -15.04
CA LEU A 160 -12.82 0.43 -13.94
C LEU A 160 -11.76 -0.65 -14.12
N GLY A 161 -11.33 -1.23 -13.01
CA GLY A 161 -10.40 -2.36 -12.99
C GLY A 161 -10.77 -3.36 -11.91
N VAL A 162 -10.54 -4.62 -12.20
CA VAL A 162 -10.64 -5.74 -11.26
C VAL A 162 -9.37 -6.56 -11.35
N ALA A 163 -8.87 -7.04 -10.20
CA ALA A 163 -7.78 -8.01 -10.20
C ALA A 163 -8.08 -9.14 -9.22
N GLY A 164 -7.66 -10.36 -9.58
CA GLY A 164 -7.61 -11.51 -8.71
C GLY A 164 -6.18 -11.72 -8.24
N ARG A 165 -6.01 -12.07 -6.96
CA ARG A 165 -4.72 -12.28 -6.32
C ARG A 165 -4.68 -13.63 -5.61
N PHE A 166 -3.65 -14.42 -5.89
CA PHE A 166 -3.27 -15.57 -5.09
C PHE A 166 -2.08 -15.18 -4.19
N ILE A 167 -2.14 -15.56 -2.91
CA ILE A 167 -1.15 -15.22 -1.88
C ILE A 167 -0.68 -16.51 -1.23
N ASN A 168 0.63 -16.67 -1.09
CA ASN A 168 1.25 -17.76 -0.35
C ASN A 168 2.30 -17.21 0.62
N SER A 169 2.30 -17.71 1.84
CA SER A 169 3.25 -17.35 2.89
C SER A 169 3.80 -18.60 3.55
N SER A 170 5.11 -18.74 3.54
CA SER A 170 5.83 -19.88 4.15
C SER A 170 6.71 -19.44 5.32
N ILE A 171 6.26 -18.44 6.10
CA ILE A 171 7.03 -17.91 7.23
C ILE A 171 6.97 -18.78 8.49
N SER A 172 5.98 -19.66 8.61
CA SER A 172 5.74 -20.45 9.84
C SER A 172 6.23 -21.90 9.75
N ARG A 173 7.08 -22.24 8.76
CA ARG A 173 7.68 -23.60 8.64
C ARG A 173 8.74 -23.93 9.69
N VAL A 174 8.79 -23.21 10.79
CA VAL A 174 9.78 -23.51 11.85
C VAL A 174 9.35 -24.75 12.63
N TYR A 175 10.25 -25.72 12.72
CA TYR A 175 10.09 -26.90 13.55
C TYR A 175 10.14 -26.50 15.03
N PHE A 176 9.00 -26.41 15.68
CA PHE A 176 8.93 -26.38 17.14
C PHE A 176 8.44 -27.75 17.63
N ASN A 177 9.24 -28.44 18.43
CA ASN A 177 8.91 -29.74 19.04
C ASN A 177 8.37 -30.81 18.06
N GLY A 178 9.00 -30.96 16.89
CA GLY A 178 8.66 -32.02 15.94
C GLY A 178 7.41 -31.76 15.07
N SER A 179 6.78 -30.62 15.20
CA SER A 179 5.68 -30.20 14.34
C SER A 179 6.15 -29.20 13.30
N SER A 180 6.08 -29.56 12.02
CA SER A 180 6.34 -28.61 10.93
C SER A 180 5.14 -27.70 10.75
N GLY A 181 5.34 -26.39 10.85
CA GLY A 181 4.36 -25.40 10.38
C GLY A 181 4.15 -25.55 8.87
N ASN A 182 2.92 -25.38 8.41
CA ASN A 182 2.58 -25.44 7.00
C ASN A 182 2.63 -24.04 6.37
N ALA A 183 2.96 -23.98 5.07
CA ALA A 183 2.73 -22.78 4.31
C ALA A 183 1.22 -22.49 4.27
N ALA A 184 0.87 -21.22 4.39
CA ALA A 184 -0.51 -20.77 4.34
C ALA A 184 -0.79 -20.06 3.00
N SER A 185 -1.98 -20.27 2.44
CA SER A 185 -2.40 -19.63 1.21
C SER A 185 -3.79 -19.01 1.36
N THR A 186 -4.03 -17.95 0.62
CA THR A 186 -5.35 -17.30 0.54
C THR A 186 -5.52 -16.60 -0.80
N GLY A 187 -6.73 -16.18 -1.09
CA GLY A 187 -7.06 -15.39 -2.27
C GLY A 187 -7.63 -14.02 -1.91
N ALA A 188 -7.45 -13.06 -2.79
CA ALA A 188 -8.00 -11.73 -2.67
C ALA A 188 -8.43 -11.15 -4.02
N VAL A 189 -9.25 -10.12 -3.97
CA VAL A 189 -9.71 -9.36 -5.14
C VAL A 189 -9.42 -7.89 -4.91
N ASP A 190 -9.00 -7.20 -5.97
CA ASP A 190 -8.87 -5.75 -6.00
C ASP A 190 -9.94 -5.15 -6.91
N LEU A 191 -10.53 -4.04 -6.48
CA LEU A 191 -11.48 -3.25 -7.27
C LEU A 191 -10.95 -1.82 -7.38
N SER A 192 -10.97 -1.25 -8.57
CA SER A 192 -10.38 0.06 -8.78
C SER A 192 -11.10 0.90 -9.81
N MET A 193 -10.97 2.22 -9.67
CA MET A 193 -11.51 3.23 -10.58
C MET A 193 -10.46 4.31 -10.82
N TYR A 194 -10.47 4.83 -12.04
CA TYR A 194 -9.57 5.90 -12.43
C TYR A 194 -10.30 6.90 -13.34
N TYR A 195 -10.12 8.16 -13.04
CA TYR A 195 -10.59 9.28 -13.81
C TYR A 195 -9.42 10.12 -14.30
N LYS A 196 -9.46 10.51 -15.59
CA LYS A 196 -8.51 11.42 -16.23
C LYS A 196 -9.30 12.49 -16.95
N SER A 197 -9.12 13.75 -16.54
CA SER A 197 -9.82 14.87 -17.16
C SER A 197 -9.39 15.12 -18.62
N ASP A 198 -10.20 15.82 -19.35
CA ASP A 198 -9.73 16.50 -20.56
C ASP A 198 -8.71 17.59 -20.19
N LYS A 199 -7.96 18.07 -21.19
CA LYS A 199 -7.04 19.18 -20.98
C LYS A 199 -7.82 20.47 -20.66
N PHE A 200 -7.41 21.15 -19.60
CA PHE A 200 -7.92 22.45 -19.20
C PHE A 200 -6.77 23.41 -18.94
N LYS A 201 -7.07 24.69 -18.68
CA LYS A 201 -6.04 25.71 -18.44
C LYS A 201 -5.88 26.03 -16.97
N VAL A 202 -4.62 26.03 -16.51
CA VAL A 202 -4.20 26.52 -15.20
C VAL A 202 -3.11 27.55 -15.43
N GLY A 203 -3.33 28.81 -15.08
CA GLY A 203 -2.36 29.89 -15.32
C GLY A 203 -1.94 30.03 -16.79
N GLY A 204 -2.85 29.77 -17.74
CA GLY A 204 -2.57 29.81 -19.17
C GLY A 204 -1.90 28.54 -19.74
N LYS A 205 -1.44 27.62 -18.91
CA LYS A 205 -0.80 26.35 -19.28
C LYS A 205 -1.82 25.21 -19.38
N ASN A 206 -1.55 24.20 -20.25
CA ASN A 206 -2.39 23.01 -20.30
C ASN A 206 -2.18 22.17 -19.05
N ALA A 207 -3.26 21.67 -18.50
CA ALA A 207 -3.25 20.79 -17.34
C ALA A 207 -4.20 19.60 -17.52
N ILE A 208 -3.89 18.51 -16.85
CA ILE A 208 -4.72 17.30 -16.74
C ILE A 208 -4.87 16.98 -15.25
N GLY A 209 -6.10 16.87 -14.80
CA GLY A 209 -6.44 16.38 -13.48
C GLY A 209 -6.69 14.86 -13.50
N THR A 210 -6.28 14.16 -12.47
CA THR A 210 -6.53 12.72 -12.31
C THR A 210 -7.08 12.43 -10.94
N ALA A 211 -7.91 11.39 -10.83
CA ALA A 211 -8.40 10.88 -9.55
C ALA A 211 -8.43 9.34 -9.62
N GLY A 212 -8.16 8.71 -8.50
CA GLY A 212 -8.15 7.25 -8.41
C GLY A 212 -8.67 6.78 -7.07
N LEU A 213 -9.44 5.68 -7.09
CA LEU A 213 -9.87 4.95 -5.92
C LEU A 213 -9.58 3.47 -6.14
N ALA A 214 -8.98 2.83 -5.16
CA ALA A 214 -8.71 1.40 -5.19
C ALA A 214 -9.00 0.77 -3.83
N PHE A 215 -9.71 -0.35 -3.87
CA PHE A 215 -9.87 -1.27 -2.77
C PHE A 215 -9.03 -2.49 -3.10
N THR A 216 -8.02 -2.78 -2.29
CA THR A 216 -7.05 -3.83 -2.58
C THR A 216 -7.01 -4.87 -1.48
N ASN A 217 -6.62 -6.09 -1.85
CA ASN A 217 -6.52 -7.23 -0.93
C ASN A 217 -7.83 -7.61 -0.23
N ILE A 218 -9.00 -7.36 -0.83
CA ILE A 218 -10.28 -7.81 -0.28
C ILE A 218 -10.35 -9.33 -0.40
N GLY A 219 -10.15 -10.04 0.72
CA GLY A 219 -10.02 -11.49 0.65
C GLY A 219 -10.17 -12.20 1.99
N ALA A 220 -10.09 -13.52 1.95
CA ALA A 220 -10.22 -14.36 3.12
C ALA A 220 -9.04 -14.19 4.08
N LYS A 221 -9.29 -14.34 5.37
CA LYS A 221 -8.24 -14.42 6.39
C LYS A 221 -7.30 -15.58 6.08
N ILE A 222 -6.01 -15.38 6.36
CA ILE A 222 -5.01 -16.45 6.21
C ILE A 222 -4.85 -17.20 7.53
N LYS A 223 -4.66 -18.51 7.45
CA LYS A 223 -4.53 -19.39 8.60
C LYS A 223 -3.17 -20.08 8.58
N TYR A 224 -2.31 -19.79 9.57
CA TYR A 224 -1.01 -20.46 9.73
C TYR A 224 -1.07 -21.68 10.64
N SER A 225 -1.90 -21.65 11.67
CA SER A 225 -2.16 -22.74 12.60
C SER A 225 -3.64 -22.80 12.94
N ASN A 226 -4.02 -22.53 14.18
CA ASN A 226 -5.41 -22.44 14.61
C ASN A 226 -5.99 -21.02 14.45
N ASP A 227 -5.15 -20.00 14.45
CA ASP A 227 -5.55 -18.61 14.40
C ASP A 227 -5.69 -18.11 12.95
N GLN A 228 -6.76 -17.40 12.68
CA GLN A 228 -7.04 -16.74 11.41
C GLN A 228 -6.73 -15.26 11.53
N ASN A 229 -5.88 -14.75 10.63
CA ASN A 229 -5.45 -13.36 10.62
C ASN A 229 -5.95 -12.64 9.36
N PHE A 230 -6.38 -11.40 9.51
CA PHE A 230 -6.71 -10.54 8.39
C PHE A 230 -5.48 -10.31 7.51
N ILE A 231 -5.67 -10.34 6.19
CA ILE A 231 -4.70 -9.83 5.22
C ILE A 231 -4.84 -8.30 5.14
N PRO A 232 -3.86 -7.56 4.60
CA PRO A 232 -3.87 -6.10 4.63
C PRO A 232 -4.82 -5.51 3.58
N MET A 233 -6.13 -5.68 3.80
CA MET A 233 -7.16 -5.02 3.01
C MET A 233 -6.99 -3.51 3.13
N ASN A 234 -6.97 -2.80 2.01
CA ASN A 234 -6.65 -1.38 2.00
C ASN A 234 -7.54 -0.61 1.02
N MET A 235 -7.98 0.56 1.46
CA MET A 235 -8.58 1.58 0.61
C MET A 235 -7.55 2.66 0.31
N ARG A 236 -7.39 2.99 -0.96
CA ARG A 236 -6.50 4.05 -1.44
C ARG A 236 -7.29 5.04 -2.27
N LEU A 237 -7.29 6.30 -1.87
CA LEU A 237 -7.91 7.42 -2.58
C LEU A 237 -6.81 8.41 -2.96
N GLY A 238 -6.73 8.80 -4.22
CA GLY A 238 -5.72 9.75 -4.67
C GLY A 238 -6.21 10.73 -5.70
N GLY A 239 -5.47 11.83 -5.82
CA GLY A 239 -5.65 12.87 -6.81
C GLY A 239 -4.31 13.31 -7.39
N GLY A 240 -4.33 13.80 -8.62
CA GLY A 240 -3.16 14.32 -9.30
C GLY A 240 -3.49 15.49 -10.20
N LEU A 241 -2.51 16.38 -10.37
CA LEU A 241 -2.52 17.46 -11.31
C LEU A 241 -1.20 17.49 -12.06
N LYS A 242 -1.26 17.36 -13.38
CA LYS A 242 -0.11 17.44 -14.27
C LYS A 242 -0.26 18.66 -15.16
N VAL A 243 0.77 19.50 -15.19
CA VAL A 243 0.78 20.78 -15.93
C VAL A 243 1.91 20.72 -16.97
N ASP A 244 1.58 21.03 -18.22
CA ASP A 244 2.55 21.24 -19.29
C ASP A 244 3.11 22.67 -19.11
N ILE A 245 4.36 22.81 -18.57
CA ILE A 245 5.01 24.10 -18.36
C ILE A 245 5.32 24.74 -19.70
N ASP A 246 5.87 23.95 -20.61
CA ASP A 246 6.12 24.28 -22.01
C ASP A 246 6.11 22.99 -22.85
N GLU A 247 6.63 23.04 -24.08
CA GLU A 247 6.65 21.93 -25.03
C GLU A 247 7.44 20.72 -24.53
N PHE A 248 8.51 20.95 -23.74
CA PHE A 248 9.42 19.90 -23.26
C PHE A 248 9.21 19.59 -21.78
N ASN A 249 8.68 20.53 -21.00
CA ASN A 249 8.68 20.47 -19.55
C ASN A 249 7.29 20.20 -18.97
N THR A 250 7.15 19.16 -18.18
CA THR A 250 5.92 18.88 -17.44
C THR A 250 6.20 18.79 -15.94
N PHE A 251 5.24 19.24 -15.14
CA PHE A 251 5.27 19.12 -13.69
C PHE A 251 4.00 18.45 -13.20
N GLY A 252 4.15 17.44 -12.34
CA GLY A 252 3.05 16.73 -11.70
C GLY A 252 3.11 16.82 -10.19
N ILE A 253 1.95 16.96 -9.54
CA ILE A 253 1.77 16.81 -8.11
C ILE A 253 0.67 15.79 -7.84
N TYR A 254 0.90 14.91 -6.86
CA TYR A 254 0.01 13.80 -6.52
C TYR A 254 -0.15 13.69 -5.02
N LEU A 255 -1.36 13.30 -4.60
CA LEU A 255 -1.73 13.10 -3.19
C LEU A 255 -2.46 11.77 -3.08
N ASP A 256 -2.09 10.94 -2.11
CA ASP A 256 -2.79 9.69 -1.79
C ASP A 256 -3.13 9.64 -0.29
N PHE A 257 -4.30 9.09 0.00
CA PHE A 257 -4.77 8.73 1.34
C PHE A 257 -5.02 7.24 1.38
N ASN A 258 -4.41 6.55 2.34
CA ASN A 258 -4.53 5.11 2.48
C ASN A 258 -5.08 4.77 3.86
N LYS A 259 -6.06 3.87 3.93
CA LYS A 259 -6.61 3.34 5.16
C LYS A 259 -6.69 1.81 5.08
N LEU A 260 -6.17 1.13 6.10
CA LEU A 260 -6.39 -0.31 6.26
C LEU A 260 -7.86 -0.55 6.62
N LEU A 261 -8.47 -1.51 5.92
CA LEU A 261 -9.85 -1.95 6.13
C LEU A 261 -9.85 -3.22 7.01
N VAL A 262 -9.16 -3.12 8.13
CA VAL A 262 -8.94 -4.21 9.09
C VAL A 262 -9.23 -3.67 10.48
N PRO A 263 -9.87 -4.48 11.36
CA PRO A 263 -10.20 -4.03 12.71
C PRO A 263 -8.98 -3.53 13.49
N THR A 264 -9.17 -2.41 14.19
CA THR A 264 -8.17 -1.85 15.10
C THR A 264 -8.15 -2.67 16.40
N PRO A 265 -6.95 -2.99 16.94
CA PRO A 265 -6.86 -3.68 18.22
C PRO A 265 -7.55 -2.89 19.33
N PRO A 266 -8.48 -3.52 20.10
CA PRO A 266 -9.16 -2.86 21.20
C PRO A 266 -8.26 -2.74 22.44
N VAL A 267 -8.63 -1.88 23.36
CA VAL A 267 -8.09 -1.85 24.73
C VAL A 267 -8.90 -2.83 25.56
N TYR A 268 -8.21 -3.78 26.20
CA TYR A 268 -8.85 -4.75 27.09
C TYR A 268 -8.92 -4.24 28.53
N GLN A 269 -9.92 -4.67 29.25
CA GLN A 269 -9.98 -4.45 30.71
C GLN A 269 -8.90 -5.28 31.38
N THR A 270 -8.29 -4.71 32.42
CA THR A 270 -7.28 -5.39 33.22
C THR A 270 -7.72 -5.43 34.69
N THR A 271 -7.21 -6.43 35.39
CA THR A 271 -7.36 -6.59 36.86
C THR A 271 -5.97 -6.79 37.45
N ILE A 272 -5.82 -6.41 38.73
CA ILE A 272 -4.58 -6.65 39.46
C ILE A 272 -4.77 -7.95 40.26
N THR A 273 -3.92 -8.93 39.96
CA THR A 273 -3.93 -10.21 40.70
C THR A 273 -3.42 -10.04 42.11
N ALA A 274 -3.66 -11.04 43.01
CA ALA A 274 -3.15 -11.05 44.38
C ALA A 274 -1.59 -10.93 44.45
N ALA A 275 -0.89 -11.27 43.36
CA ALA A 275 0.54 -11.14 43.23
C ALA A 275 0.98 -9.72 42.74
N GLY A 276 0.05 -8.76 42.63
CA GLY A 276 0.32 -7.40 42.13
C GLY A 276 0.59 -7.31 40.62
N ARG A 277 0.27 -8.35 39.85
CA ARG A 277 0.45 -8.34 38.37
C ARG A 277 -0.84 -7.90 37.71
N GLU A 278 -0.70 -7.07 36.68
CA GLU A 278 -1.80 -6.68 35.82
C GLU A 278 -2.07 -7.80 34.80
N GLU A 279 -3.30 -8.32 34.76
CA GLU A 279 -3.74 -9.36 33.83
C GLU A 279 -5.02 -8.93 33.12
N ILE A 280 -5.17 -9.35 31.85
CA ILE A 280 -6.37 -9.06 31.06
C ILE A 280 -7.56 -9.81 31.70
N LEU A 281 -8.64 -9.07 31.96
CA LEU A 281 -9.88 -9.64 32.50
C LEU A 281 -10.53 -10.55 31.45
N ILE A 282 -10.77 -11.80 31.84
CA ILE A 282 -11.49 -12.79 31.03
C ILE A 282 -12.88 -12.95 31.62
N ASN A 283 -13.92 -12.78 30.81
CA ASN A 283 -15.28 -13.03 31.20
C ASN A 283 -15.47 -14.52 31.48
N PRO A 284 -15.80 -14.92 32.74
CA PRO A 284 -15.86 -16.33 33.10
C PRO A 284 -17.02 -17.09 32.43
N ALA A 285 -18.05 -16.40 31.97
CA ALA A 285 -19.21 -17.02 31.31
C ALA A 285 -18.93 -17.31 29.82
N THR A 286 -18.08 -16.51 29.16
CA THR A 286 -17.82 -16.61 27.70
C THR A 286 -16.43 -17.06 27.39
N GLY A 287 -15.47 -17.01 28.30
CA GLY A 287 -14.05 -17.25 28.10
C GLY A 287 -13.36 -16.18 27.23
N LYS A 288 -14.04 -15.07 26.90
CA LYS A 288 -13.50 -13.99 26.08
C LYS A 288 -12.86 -12.90 26.93
N LYS A 289 -11.87 -12.22 26.36
CA LYS A 289 -11.26 -11.01 26.94
C LYS A 289 -12.30 -9.88 26.97
N GLU A 290 -12.44 -9.19 28.09
CA GLU A 290 -13.33 -8.04 28.21
C GLU A 290 -12.72 -6.79 27.60
N ILE A 291 -13.50 -6.07 26.79
CA ILE A 291 -13.06 -4.89 26.05
C ILE A 291 -13.44 -3.65 26.85
N ALA A 292 -12.45 -2.81 27.17
CA ALA A 292 -12.62 -1.51 27.80
C ALA A 292 -12.97 -0.42 26.78
N ALA A 293 -12.35 -0.44 25.60
CA ALA A 293 -12.59 0.52 24.53
C ALA A 293 -12.27 -0.10 23.16
N GLY A 294 -12.97 0.35 22.10
CA GLY A 294 -12.89 -0.26 20.76
C GLY A 294 -13.94 -1.33 20.56
N LYS A 295 -13.72 -2.23 19.59
CA LYS A 295 -14.65 -3.32 19.24
C LYS A 295 -13.91 -4.65 19.15
N ASP A 296 -14.66 -5.78 19.23
CA ASP A 296 -14.10 -7.13 19.07
C ASP A 296 -13.49 -7.27 17.66
N PRO A 297 -12.18 -7.51 17.54
CA PRO A 297 -11.52 -7.67 16.23
C PRO A 297 -11.74 -9.07 15.62
N ASN A 298 -12.28 -10.01 16.41
CA ASN A 298 -12.52 -11.38 15.95
C ASN A 298 -13.86 -11.52 15.23
N VAL A 299 -14.01 -10.81 14.11
CA VAL A 299 -15.20 -10.76 13.26
C VAL A 299 -14.90 -11.30 11.86
N ASP A 300 -15.93 -11.60 11.08
CA ASP A 300 -15.79 -11.96 9.67
C ASP A 300 -15.28 -10.79 8.82
N VAL A 301 -14.85 -11.07 7.58
CA VAL A 301 -14.22 -10.06 6.72
C VAL A 301 -15.15 -8.89 6.39
N PRO A 302 -16.41 -9.06 5.95
CA PRO A 302 -17.30 -7.94 5.68
C PRO A 302 -17.53 -7.05 6.91
N THR A 303 -17.76 -7.65 8.07
CA THR A 303 -17.93 -6.93 9.33
C THR A 303 -16.65 -6.16 9.69
N GLY A 304 -15.47 -6.77 9.54
CA GLY A 304 -14.19 -6.13 9.80
C GLY A 304 -13.94 -4.91 8.91
N ILE A 305 -14.28 -4.97 7.63
CA ILE A 305 -14.19 -3.84 6.69
C ILE A 305 -15.06 -2.67 7.17
N ILE A 306 -16.33 -2.93 7.50
CA ILE A 306 -17.26 -1.87 7.94
C ILE A 306 -16.83 -1.31 9.29
N GLN A 307 -16.44 -2.19 10.21
CA GLN A 307 -16.03 -1.85 11.56
C GLN A 307 -14.80 -0.95 11.58
N SER A 308 -13.84 -1.15 10.67
CA SER A 308 -12.59 -0.39 10.58
C SER A 308 -12.75 1.12 10.40
N PHE A 309 -13.95 1.61 10.13
CA PHE A 309 -14.24 3.04 10.05
C PHE A 309 -14.70 3.67 11.38
N GLY A 310 -14.76 2.91 12.46
CA GLY A 310 -15.25 3.43 13.75
C GLY A 310 -15.04 2.43 14.90
N ASP A 311 -13.87 1.79 14.96
CA ASP A 311 -13.52 0.82 16.01
C ASP A 311 -12.28 1.22 16.82
N ALA A 312 -11.62 2.31 16.47
CA ALA A 312 -10.47 2.77 17.21
C ALA A 312 -10.83 3.13 18.67
N PRO A 313 -10.10 2.61 19.67
CA PRO A 313 -10.38 2.85 21.09
C PRO A 313 -10.40 4.33 21.49
N GLY A 314 -9.58 5.16 20.86
CA GLY A 314 -9.54 6.61 21.07
C GLY A 314 -10.56 7.40 20.26
N GLY A 315 -11.53 6.71 19.63
CA GLY A 315 -12.61 7.31 18.84
C GLY A 315 -12.15 8.00 17.57
N PHE A 316 -12.93 8.96 17.07
CA PHE A 316 -12.72 9.60 15.77
C PHE A 316 -11.32 10.21 15.56
N ASN A 317 -10.72 10.77 16.61
CA ASN A 317 -9.35 11.32 16.52
C ASN A 317 -8.29 10.24 16.26
N GLU A 318 -8.50 9.04 16.76
CA GLU A 318 -7.61 7.91 16.48
C GLU A 318 -7.87 7.34 15.08
N GLU A 319 -9.14 7.27 14.65
CA GLU A 319 -9.50 6.89 13.28
C GLU A 319 -8.80 7.76 12.22
N LEU A 320 -8.73 9.07 12.44
CA LEU A 320 -8.01 9.98 11.55
C LEU A 320 -6.50 9.71 11.50
N LYS A 321 -5.92 9.17 12.57
CA LYS A 321 -4.49 8.78 12.61
C LYS A 321 -4.22 7.48 11.86
N GLU A 322 -5.23 6.68 11.55
CA GLU A 322 -5.10 5.46 10.73
C GLU A 322 -5.00 5.74 9.24
N ILE A 323 -5.30 6.99 8.83
CA ILE A 323 -5.16 7.41 7.44
C ILE A 323 -3.71 7.79 7.19
N ASN A 324 -3.01 6.97 6.42
CA ASN A 324 -1.69 7.29 5.90
C ASN A 324 -1.81 8.32 4.78
N LYS A 325 -0.89 9.26 4.72
CA LYS A 325 -0.90 10.39 3.79
C LYS A 325 0.39 10.38 2.99
N SER A 326 0.28 10.54 1.69
CA SER A 326 1.42 10.61 0.78
C SER A 326 1.29 11.84 -0.11
N VAL A 327 2.41 12.50 -0.37
CA VAL A 327 2.53 13.56 -1.37
C VAL A 327 3.74 13.28 -2.23
N GLY A 328 3.58 13.43 -3.55
CA GLY A 328 4.65 13.24 -4.51
C GLY A 328 4.64 14.30 -5.58
N VAL A 329 5.83 14.65 -6.07
CA VAL A 329 6.04 15.56 -7.19
C VAL A 329 6.94 14.90 -8.22
N GLU A 330 6.65 15.20 -9.48
CA GLU A 330 7.43 14.74 -10.64
C GLU A 330 7.68 15.92 -11.56
N TYR A 331 8.94 16.16 -11.90
CA TYR A 331 9.32 17.00 -13.03
C TYR A 331 9.88 16.11 -14.13
N CYS A 332 9.38 16.28 -15.35
CA CYS A 332 9.78 15.48 -16.49
C CYS A 332 10.20 16.37 -17.66
N TYR A 333 11.39 16.12 -18.18
CA TYR A 333 11.95 16.80 -19.34
C TYR A 333 11.86 15.90 -20.59
N ASN A 334 11.19 16.40 -21.61
CA ASN A 334 11.03 15.77 -22.93
C ASN A 334 10.52 14.31 -22.89
N LYS A 335 9.78 13.92 -21.82
CA LYS A 335 9.36 12.55 -21.54
C LYS A 335 10.52 11.54 -21.43
N ILE A 336 11.77 12.02 -21.43
CA ILE A 336 13.00 11.20 -21.38
C ILE A 336 13.54 11.15 -19.97
N PHE A 337 13.72 12.28 -19.33
CA PHE A 337 14.32 12.37 -17.99
C PHE A 337 13.30 12.88 -16.99
N ALA A 338 13.21 12.22 -15.84
CA ALA A 338 12.34 12.63 -14.75
C ALA A 338 13.11 12.68 -13.44
N VAL A 339 12.82 13.70 -12.61
CA VAL A 339 13.20 13.75 -11.20
C VAL A 339 11.96 13.78 -10.35
N ARG A 340 12.03 13.10 -9.21
CA ARG A 340 10.89 12.88 -8.33
C ARG A 340 11.29 13.09 -6.88
N ALA A 341 10.34 13.60 -6.12
CA ALA A 341 10.46 13.67 -4.66
C ALA A 341 9.10 13.40 -4.04
N GLY A 342 9.11 12.96 -2.79
CA GLY A 342 7.86 12.71 -2.08
C GLY A 342 8.05 12.59 -0.59
N TYR A 343 6.91 12.52 0.11
CA TYR A 343 6.85 12.33 1.55
C TYR A 343 5.70 11.40 1.90
N PHE A 344 6.00 10.43 2.75
CA PHE A 344 5.02 9.50 3.34
C PHE A 344 4.88 9.78 4.83
N HIS A 345 3.64 9.81 5.30
CA HIS A 345 3.31 10.05 6.69
C HIS A 345 2.35 9.00 7.23
N GLU A 346 2.78 8.27 8.24
CA GLU A 346 1.97 7.44 9.12
C GLU A 346 2.05 7.99 10.54
N ALA A 347 0.93 8.02 11.25
CA ALA A 347 0.88 8.56 12.60
C ALA A 347 1.81 7.78 13.55
N LYS A 348 2.45 8.48 14.49
CA LYS A 348 3.40 7.88 15.45
C LYS A 348 2.80 6.74 16.25
N THR A 349 1.51 6.81 16.56
CA THR A 349 0.77 5.79 17.33
C THR A 349 0.32 4.59 16.48
N LYS A 350 0.45 4.65 15.14
CA LYS A 350 -0.05 3.63 14.20
C LYS A 350 1.05 2.91 13.40
N GLY A 351 2.33 3.17 13.70
CA GLY A 351 3.47 2.53 13.04
C GLY A 351 4.66 3.46 12.83
N ALA A 352 4.43 4.79 12.90
CA ALA A 352 5.47 5.81 12.86
C ALA A 352 6.34 5.82 11.58
N ARG A 353 5.87 5.25 10.47
CA ARG A 353 6.60 5.30 9.20
C ARG A 353 6.47 6.70 8.61
N GLN A 354 7.54 7.46 8.71
CA GLN A 354 7.65 8.79 8.16
C GLN A 354 8.97 8.90 7.42
N PHE A 355 8.91 9.20 6.13
CA PHE A 355 10.11 9.27 5.32
C PHE A 355 9.93 10.20 4.11
N PHE A 356 11.02 10.81 3.71
CA PHE A 356 11.16 11.45 2.41
C PHE A 356 11.63 10.44 1.38
N THR A 357 11.34 10.68 0.12
CA THR A 357 11.83 9.90 -1.00
C THR A 357 12.33 10.81 -2.09
N VAL A 358 13.35 10.35 -2.80
CA VAL A 358 13.88 11.00 -4.00
C VAL A 358 14.13 9.95 -5.07
N GLY A 359 14.10 10.34 -6.31
CA GLY A 359 14.42 9.43 -7.39
C GLY A 359 14.56 10.11 -8.74
N ALA A 360 15.04 9.33 -9.69
CA ALA A 360 15.20 9.74 -11.07
C ALA A 360 14.75 8.64 -12.01
N GLY A 361 14.26 9.02 -13.17
CA GLY A 361 13.86 8.11 -14.24
C GLY A 361 14.44 8.53 -15.57
N PHE A 362 14.79 7.55 -16.38
CA PHE A 362 15.26 7.74 -17.74
C PHE A 362 14.49 6.81 -18.67
N ASN A 363 13.85 7.38 -19.69
CA ASN A 363 13.09 6.65 -20.70
C ASN A 363 13.69 6.92 -22.08
N PHE A 364 14.13 5.87 -22.77
CA PHE A 364 14.65 5.99 -24.10
C PHE A 364 14.05 4.93 -25.02
N LYS A 365 13.27 5.37 -26.00
CA LYS A 365 12.53 4.50 -26.93
C LYS A 365 11.62 3.54 -26.17
N VAL A 366 12.04 2.28 -26.08
CA VAL A 366 11.27 1.19 -25.41
C VAL A 366 11.73 0.93 -23.99
N ILE A 367 12.92 1.39 -23.60
CA ILE A 367 13.56 1.09 -22.31
C ILE A 367 13.30 2.22 -21.32
N GLY A 368 12.87 1.88 -20.12
CA GLY A 368 12.80 2.78 -18.98
C GLY A 368 13.62 2.25 -17.81
N VAL A 369 14.35 3.12 -17.14
CA VAL A 369 15.10 2.82 -15.92
C VAL A 369 14.72 3.85 -14.87
N ASP A 370 14.23 3.40 -13.73
CA ASP A 370 13.88 4.25 -12.61
C ASP A 370 14.67 3.83 -11.37
N PHE A 371 15.12 4.81 -10.62
CA PHE A 371 15.79 4.65 -9.32
C PHE A 371 15.06 5.44 -8.25
N SER A 372 14.96 4.91 -7.04
CA SER A 372 14.48 5.65 -5.88
C SER A 372 15.26 5.30 -4.61
N TYR A 373 15.32 6.27 -3.71
CA TYR A 373 15.95 6.16 -2.40
C TYR A 373 15.05 6.72 -1.30
N LEU A 374 14.95 5.98 -0.20
CA LEU A 374 14.11 6.32 0.95
C LEU A 374 14.97 6.88 2.08
N ILE A 375 14.55 8.02 2.65
CA ILE A 375 15.23 8.77 3.70
C ILE A 375 14.28 8.87 4.90
N PRO A 376 14.38 7.98 5.91
CA PRO A 376 13.54 8.04 7.09
C PRO A 376 13.77 9.30 7.90
N THR A 377 12.73 9.83 8.54
CA THR A 377 12.83 11.02 9.42
C THR A 377 13.39 10.68 10.80
N LEU A 378 13.28 9.45 11.24
CA LEU A 378 13.78 8.96 12.52
C LEU A 378 15.18 8.34 12.35
N ILE A 379 16.08 8.66 13.29
CA ILE A 379 17.42 8.05 13.38
C ILE A 379 17.28 6.56 13.75
N ASN A 380 18.15 5.72 13.21
CA ASN A 380 18.14 4.25 13.39
C ASN A 380 16.85 3.56 12.95
N ASN A 381 16.15 4.12 11.96
CA ASN A 381 14.96 3.50 11.41
C ASN A 381 15.34 2.26 10.57
N PRO A 382 14.63 1.13 10.72
CA PRO A 382 14.85 -0.08 9.92
C PRO A 382 14.78 0.13 8.42
N LEU A 383 14.02 1.13 7.94
CA LEU A 383 13.87 1.48 6.52
C LEU A 383 15.07 2.25 5.94
N GLN A 384 16.08 2.61 6.74
CA GLN A 384 17.30 3.23 6.21
C GLN A 384 17.95 2.32 5.16
N ARG A 385 18.63 2.94 4.17
CA ARG A 385 19.31 2.26 3.05
C ARG A 385 18.36 1.47 2.15
N THR A 386 17.05 1.76 2.16
CA THR A 386 16.12 1.20 1.19
C THR A 386 16.24 1.98 -0.13
N TRP A 387 16.57 1.25 -1.18
CA TRP A 387 16.57 1.76 -2.55
C TRP A 387 15.79 0.82 -3.45
N ARG A 388 15.34 1.32 -4.59
CA ARG A 388 14.64 0.52 -5.60
C ARG A 388 15.22 0.81 -6.97
N VAL A 389 15.34 -0.22 -7.78
CA VAL A 389 15.66 -0.09 -9.21
C VAL A 389 14.59 -0.81 -10.00
N THR A 390 13.97 -0.10 -10.91
CA THR A 390 12.99 -0.65 -11.85
C THR A 390 13.52 -0.55 -13.26
N LEU A 391 13.53 -1.66 -13.97
CA LEU A 391 13.75 -1.72 -15.42
C LEU A 391 12.43 -2.02 -16.09
N SER A 392 12.05 -1.23 -17.08
CA SER A 392 10.79 -1.40 -17.83
C SER A 392 11.03 -1.38 -19.34
N PHE A 393 10.17 -2.12 -20.05
CA PHE A 393 10.15 -2.18 -21.51
C PHE A 393 8.72 -1.94 -21.97
N ASN A 394 8.54 -0.98 -22.87
CA ASN A 394 7.24 -0.55 -23.38
C ASN A 394 7.25 -0.54 -24.91
N PHE A 395 6.37 -1.32 -25.52
CA PHE A 395 6.35 -1.54 -26.95
C PHE A 395 5.04 -1.04 -27.57
N ASP A 396 5.14 -0.44 -28.76
CA ASP A 396 4.02 -0.29 -29.68
C ASP A 396 3.93 -1.58 -30.47
N GLY A 397 2.80 -2.28 -30.44
CA GLY A 397 2.65 -3.51 -31.19
C GLY A 397 2.98 -3.29 -32.68
N SER A 398 3.56 -4.29 -33.32
CA SER A 398 3.92 -4.27 -34.72
C SER A 398 2.69 -4.16 -35.63
N ASN A 399 2.22 -2.94 -35.89
CA ASN A 399 1.57 -2.60 -37.13
C ASN A 399 2.56 -1.70 -37.85
N GLY A 400 3.25 -2.29 -38.85
CA GLY A 400 4.26 -1.61 -39.66
C GLY A 400 3.71 -0.32 -40.23
N THR A 401 4.15 0.75 -39.66
CA THR A 401 4.45 2.01 -40.32
C THR A 401 5.55 2.64 -39.47
N ASP A 402 6.79 2.44 -39.95
CA ASP A 402 7.90 3.28 -39.60
C ASP A 402 7.49 4.73 -39.85
N THR A 403 7.09 5.45 -38.83
CA THR A 403 7.16 6.89 -38.87
C THR A 403 8.64 7.23 -38.79
N LYS A 404 9.23 7.46 -39.96
CA LYS A 404 10.54 8.08 -40.12
C LYS A 404 10.60 9.29 -39.17
N VAL A 405 11.50 9.19 -38.20
CA VAL A 405 12.05 10.38 -37.54
C VAL A 405 13.04 10.92 -38.53
N GLU A 406 12.66 11.94 -39.27
CA GLU A 406 13.61 12.76 -40.01
C GLU A 406 14.52 13.52 -39.03
N PRO A 407 15.80 13.73 -39.40
CA PRO A 407 16.87 14.19 -38.52
C PRO A 407 16.69 15.59 -37.95
#